data_4d86d391f4f8228824dc797d269808a3
#
_entry.id   4d86d391f4f8228824dc797d269808a3
#
_cell.length_a   1.000
_cell.length_b   1.000
_cell.length_c   1.000
_cell.angle_alpha   90.00
_cell.angle_beta   90.00
_cell.angle_gamma   90.00
#
_symmetry.space_group_name_H-M   'P 1'
#
loop_
_entity.id
_entity.type
_entity.pdbx_description
1 polymer ?
#
loop_
_entity_poly.entity_id
_entity_poly.type
_entity_poly.pdbx_seq_one_letter_code
_entity_poly.pdbx_strand_id
1 'polypeptide(L)'
;LAGHIARPSLSSLRPDWRGMTLLPKLMAAGQGDDAILTTVLAELEGEGFRILGAHDVLPDLLAMPGMIAGSRPGKSDEADIARGIAVVRALSEIDVGQAAVVQQGIVLAVEAIEGTDAMLARCKGLKRDGGGGVLVKCCKRGQDKRIDMPTIGPHTVEGAVTARLAGIAVEAGATLVLEQMRVVQFANDAGLFVVGIDASV
;
A
#
# COMPACT_ATOMS: atom_id res chain seq x y z
N LEU A 1 11.66 17.17 -3.14
CA LEU A 1 11.35 15.75 -2.98
C LEU A 1 10.90 15.50 -1.55
N ALA A 2 9.71 14.96 -1.37
CA ALA A 2 9.23 14.43 -0.09
C ALA A 2 9.45 12.91 -0.09
N GLY A 3 10.07 12.39 0.96
CA GLY A 3 10.24 10.96 1.19
C GLY A 3 9.33 10.47 2.32
N HIS A 4 9.66 9.33 2.90
CA HIS A 4 8.93 8.80 4.04
C HIS A 4 8.91 9.80 5.20
N ILE A 5 7.73 10.10 5.70
CA ILE A 5 7.53 11.00 6.84
C ILE A 5 6.98 10.16 8.00
N ALA A 6 7.79 10.00 9.05
CA ALA A 6 7.31 9.40 10.28
C ALA A 6 6.37 10.38 10.99
N ARG A 7 5.23 9.90 11.47
CA ARG A 7 4.25 10.73 12.21
C ARG A 7 4.87 11.22 13.52
N PRO A 8 5.15 12.54 13.68
CA PRO A 8 5.67 13.06 14.93
C PRO A 8 4.57 13.10 15.99
N SER A 9 4.92 12.90 17.26
CA SER A 9 3.98 13.23 18.33
C SER A 9 3.79 14.76 18.40
N LEU A 10 2.57 15.22 18.56
CA LEU A 10 2.27 16.66 18.67
C LEU A 10 3.10 17.37 19.75
N SER A 11 3.43 16.65 20.83
CA SER A 11 4.27 17.13 21.92
C SER A 11 5.75 17.31 21.55
N SER A 12 6.22 16.69 20.48
CA SER A 12 7.62 16.79 20.01
C SER A 12 7.80 17.87 18.93
N LEU A 13 6.73 18.43 18.41
CA LEU A 13 6.79 19.48 17.40
C LEU A 13 7.30 20.78 17.99
N ARG A 14 8.30 21.38 17.34
CA ARG A 14 8.76 22.75 17.61
C ARG A 14 8.46 23.59 16.37
N PRO A 15 7.19 23.98 16.17
CA PRO A 15 6.81 24.74 15.00
C PRO A 15 7.45 26.12 15.01
N ASP A 16 7.95 26.54 13.85
CA ASP A 16 8.26 27.94 13.60
C ASP A 16 6.96 28.76 13.47
N TRP A 17 7.07 30.06 13.16
CA TRP A 17 5.88 30.92 13.05
C TRP A 17 4.91 30.44 11.95
N ARG A 18 5.41 29.84 10.85
CA ARG A 18 4.56 29.27 9.79
C ARG A 18 3.88 27.99 10.25
N GLY A 19 4.61 27.12 10.91
CA GLY A 19 4.04 25.92 11.53
C GLY A 19 2.93 26.26 12.53
N MET A 20 3.06 27.36 13.27
CA MET A 20 2.02 27.85 14.17
C MET A 20 0.74 28.27 13.44
N THR A 21 0.83 28.82 12.23
CA THR A 21 -0.37 29.17 11.42
C THR A 21 -1.00 27.94 10.76
N LEU A 22 -0.21 26.90 10.49
CA LEU A 22 -0.69 25.64 9.91
C LEU A 22 -1.32 24.70 10.96
N LEU A 23 -0.86 24.78 12.21
CA LEU A 23 -1.30 23.90 13.29
C LEU A 23 -2.83 23.84 13.49
N PRO A 24 -3.57 24.97 13.51
CA PRO A 24 -5.04 24.96 13.62
C PRO A 24 -5.71 24.25 12.42
N LYS A 25 -5.17 24.41 11.21
CA LYS A 25 -5.68 23.75 10.00
C LYS A 25 -5.50 22.24 10.09
N LEU A 26 -4.33 21.80 10.54
CA LEU A 26 -4.03 20.38 10.75
C LEU A 26 -4.91 19.76 11.85
N MET A 27 -5.15 20.48 12.94
CA MET A 27 -6.05 20.03 14.01
C MET A 27 -7.52 19.94 13.55
N ALA A 28 -7.94 20.83 12.66
CA ALA A 28 -9.31 20.84 12.11
C ALA A 28 -9.51 19.76 11.02
N ALA A 29 -8.45 19.36 10.31
CA ALA A 29 -8.51 18.37 9.23
C ALA A 29 -8.80 16.94 9.70
N GLY A 30 -8.65 16.66 11.01
CA GLY A 30 -8.87 15.34 11.58
C GLY A 30 -7.58 14.59 11.92
N GLN A 31 -7.72 13.32 12.35
CA GLN A 31 -6.60 12.54 12.87
C GLN A 31 -5.98 11.56 11.85
N GLY A 32 -6.50 11.49 10.62
CA GLY A 32 -5.99 10.62 9.56
C GLY A 32 -4.69 11.16 8.94
N ASP A 33 -3.79 10.27 8.56
CA ASP A 33 -2.53 10.67 7.91
C ASP A 33 -2.80 11.32 6.54
N ASP A 34 -3.80 10.85 5.81
CA ASP A 34 -4.23 11.42 4.53
C ASP A 34 -4.73 12.86 4.69
N ALA A 35 -5.52 13.14 5.73
CA ALA A 35 -6.03 14.48 6.02
C ALA A 35 -4.91 15.49 6.34
N ILE A 36 -3.87 15.06 7.07
CA ILE A 36 -2.70 15.87 7.38
C ILE A 36 -1.93 16.21 6.09
N LEU A 37 -1.64 15.18 5.29
CA LEU A 37 -0.89 15.34 4.04
C LEU A 37 -1.65 16.23 3.05
N THR A 38 -2.94 16.02 2.87
CA THR A 38 -3.80 16.84 2.00
C THR A 38 -3.81 18.33 2.45
N THR A 39 -3.84 18.59 3.77
CA THR A 39 -3.76 19.96 4.30
C THR A 39 -2.42 20.62 3.96
N VAL A 40 -1.32 19.89 4.09
CA VAL A 40 0.02 20.40 3.73
C VAL A 40 0.10 20.70 2.23
N LEU A 41 -0.45 19.81 1.38
CA LEU A 41 -0.47 20.06 -0.06
C LEU A 41 -1.27 21.30 -0.42
N ALA A 42 -2.45 21.46 0.14
CA ALA A 42 -3.30 22.63 -0.12
C ALA A 42 -2.58 23.95 0.26
N GLU A 43 -1.78 23.94 1.33
CA GLU A 43 -0.96 25.09 1.71
C GLU A 43 0.14 25.37 0.68
N LEU A 44 0.86 24.34 0.24
CA LEU A 44 1.90 24.48 -0.77
C LEU A 44 1.33 24.95 -2.12
N GLU A 45 0.20 24.39 -2.56
CA GLU A 45 -0.49 24.83 -3.78
C GLU A 45 -0.99 26.26 -3.65
N GLY A 46 -1.47 26.68 -2.48
CA GLY A 46 -1.84 28.06 -2.19
C GLY A 46 -0.67 29.04 -2.29
N GLU A 47 0.56 28.57 -2.09
CA GLU A 47 1.79 29.34 -2.28
C GLU A 47 2.32 29.30 -3.73
N GLY A 48 1.62 28.63 -4.63
CA GLY A 48 1.96 28.56 -6.05
C GLY A 48 2.89 27.38 -6.42
N PHE A 49 3.15 26.44 -5.50
CA PHE A 49 3.86 25.21 -5.83
C PHE A 49 2.95 24.27 -6.65
N ARG A 50 3.53 23.67 -7.68
CA ARG A 50 2.89 22.57 -8.40
C ARG A 50 3.34 21.24 -7.80
N ILE A 51 2.39 20.48 -7.28
CA ILE A 51 2.64 19.17 -6.71
C ILE A 51 2.50 18.09 -7.79
N LEU A 52 3.50 17.25 -7.92
CA LEU A 52 3.52 16.12 -8.85
C LEU A 52 3.68 14.82 -8.05
N GLY A 53 2.91 13.80 -8.39
CA GLY A 53 3.11 12.45 -7.90
C GLY A 53 4.31 11.76 -8.55
N ALA A 54 4.84 10.74 -7.92
CA ALA A 54 5.93 9.95 -8.51
C ALA A 54 5.54 9.35 -9.87
N HIS A 55 4.30 8.96 -10.02
CA HIS A 55 3.73 8.40 -11.25
C HIS A 55 3.56 9.44 -12.38
N ASP A 56 3.46 10.73 -12.08
CA ASP A 56 3.43 11.79 -13.09
C ASP A 56 4.79 11.97 -13.75
N VAL A 57 5.86 11.70 -13.00
CA VAL A 57 7.25 11.86 -13.46
C VAL A 57 7.79 10.55 -14.03
N LEU A 58 7.41 9.42 -13.45
CA LEU A 58 7.85 8.07 -13.78
C LEU A 58 6.65 7.14 -13.92
N PRO A 59 5.89 7.24 -15.02
CA PRO A 59 4.67 6.42 -15.22
C PRO A 59 4.96 4.92 -15.27
N ASP A 60 6.18 4.53 -15.66
CA ASP A 60 6.61 3.12 -15.70
C ASP A 60 6.69 2.46 -14.32
N LEU A 61 6.62 3.24 -13.24
CA LEU A 61 6.53 2.69 -11.89
C LEU A 61 5.14 2.16 -11.53
N LEU A 62 4.10 2.51 -12.30
CA LEU A 62 2.75 2.04 -12.02
C LEU A 62 2.60 0.55 -12.35
N ALA A 63 1.97 -0.17 -11.43
CA ALA A 63 1.55 -1.54 -11.68
C ALA A 63 0.60 -1.60 -12.89
N MET A 64 0.96 -2.38 -13.90
CA MET A 64 0.12 -2.60 -15.07
C MET A 64 -0.93 -3.66 -14.77
N PRO A 65 -2.10 -3.62 -15.44
CA PRO A 65 -3.09 -4.70 -15.35
C PRO A 65 -2.53 -6.02 -15.87
N GLY A 66 -2.85 -7.12 -15.19
CA GLY A 66 -2.42 -8.46 -15.57
C GLY A 66 -1.14 -8.92 -14.86
N MET A 67 -0.51 -9.94 -15.40
CA MET A 67 0.66 -10.57 -14.78
C MET A 67 1.89 -9.66 -14.84
N ILE A 68 2.50 -9.44 -13.68
CA ILE A 68 3.78 -8.75 -13.53
C ILE A 68 4.90 -9.80 -13.39
N ALA A 69 4.68 -10.86 -12.63
CA ALA A 69 5.63 -11.96 -12.44
C ALA A 69 4.92 -13.27 -12.09
N GLY A 70 5.61 -14.40 -12.30
CA GLY A 70 5.15 -15.73 -11.93
C GLY A 70 4.05 -16.29 -12.82
N SER A 71 3.39 -17.33 -12.33
CA SER A 71 2.27 -17.99 -13.01
C SER A 71 0.93 -17.33 -12.65
N ARG A 72 -0.09 -17.52 -13.48
CA ARG A 72 -1.43 -17.00 -13.18
C ARG A 72 -1.95 -17.55 -11.85
N PRO A 73 -2.66 -16.71 -11.04
CA PRO A 73 -3.37 -17.16 -9.86
C PRO A 73 -4.34 -18.30 -10.20
N GLY A 74 -4.40 -19.31 -9.33
CA GLY A 74 -5.43 -20.33 -9.42
C GLY A 74 -6.78 -19.84 -8.89
N LYS A 75 -7.85 -20.63 -9.09
CA LYS A 75 -9.20 -20.26 -8.63
C LYS A 75 -9.28 -19.93 -7.13
N SER A 76 -8.51 -20.64 -6.30
CA SER A 76 -8.45 -20.36 -4.86
C SER A 76 -7.81 -19.00 -4.59
N ASP A 77 -6.73 -18.69 -5.32
CA ASP A 77 -6.02 -17.42 -5.16
C ASP A 77 -6.89 -16.25 -5.67
N GLU A 78 -7.64 -16.45 -6.76
CA GLU A 78 -8.60 -15.46 -7.27
C GLU A 78 -9.69 -15.15 -6.23
N ALA A 79 -10.19 -16.18 -5.52
CA ALA A 79 -11.17 -16.00 -4.43
C ALA A 79 -10.54 -15.26 -3.23
N ASP A 80 -9.28 -15.57 -2.89
CA ASP A 80 -8.53 -14.87 -1.83
C ASP A 80 -8.27 -13.40 -2.22
N ILE A 81 -7.95 -13.13 -3.48
CA ILE A 81 -7.80 -11.78 -4.03
C ILE A 81 -9.11 -10.99 -3.88
N ALA A 82 -10.22 -11.55 -4.35
CA ALA A 82 -11.53 -10.89 -4.24
C ALA A 82 -11.90 -10.60 -2.78
N ARG A 83 -11.65 -11.55 -1.87
CA ARG A 83 -11.86 -11.35 -0.43
C ARG A 83 -10.94 -10.25 0.11
N GLY A 84 -9.68 -10.23 -0.28
CA GLY A 84 -8.70 -9.23 0.13
C GLY A 84 -9.09 -7.82 -0.31
N ILE A 85 -9.55 -7.65 -1.55
CA ILE A 85 -10.08 -6.36 -2.06
C ILE A 85 -11.21 -5.87 -1.15
N ALA A 86 -12.21 -6.73 -0.87
CA ALA A 86 -13.35 -6.36 -0.02
C ALA A 86 -12.90 -5.91 1.39
N VAL A 87 -11.91 -6.61 1.98
CA VAL A 87 -11.35 -6.26 3.29
C VAL A 87 -10.62 -4.93 3.25
N VAL A 88 -9.73 -4.74 2.26
CA VAL A 88 -8.95 -3.50 2.15
C VAL A 88 -9.88 -2.30 1.87
N ARG A 89 -10.94 -2.47 1.08
CA ARG A 89 -11.93 -1.41 0.85
C ARG A 89 -12.66 -1.02 2.14
N ALA A 90 -13.09 -1.98 2.95
CA ALA A 90 -13.72 -1.70 4.24
C ALA A 90 -12.77 -0.99 5.23
N LEU A 91 -11.50 -1.40 5.28
CA LEU A 91 -10.48 -0.73 6.11
C LEU A 91 -10.15 0.68 5.61
N SER A 92 -10.21 0.89 4.31
CA SER A 92 -10.01 2.21 3.68
C SER A 92 -11.07 3.22 4.13
N GLU A 93 -12.32 2.81 4.32
CA GLU A 93 -13.41 3.69 4.77
C GLU A 93 -13.18 4.27 6.17
N ILE A 94 -12.41 3.57 6.99
CA ILE A 94 -12.06 3.99 8.37
C ILE A 94 -10.57 4.37 8.51
N ASP A 95 -9.88 4.55 7.40
CA ASP A 95 -8.47 4.97 7.31
C ASP A 95 -7.49 4.13 8.16
N VAL A 96 -7.67 2.80 8.21
CA VAL A 96 -6.81 1.91 9.01
C VAL A 96 -5.58 1.46 8.23
N GLY A 97 -5.74 0.97 7.01
CA GLY A 97 -4.64 0.42 6.23
C GLY A 97 -5.03 0.17 4.77
N GLN A 98 -4.07 -0.33 4.00
CA GLN A 98 -4.21 -0.51 2.55
C GLN A 98 -3.78 -1.90 2.07
N ALA A 99 -3.53 -2.84 2.99
CA ALA A 99 -3.17 -4.20 2.67
C ALA A 99 -3.82 -5.24 3.60
N ALA A 100 -4.05 -6.43 3.05
CA ALA A 100 -4.53 -7.58 3.80
C ALA A 100 -3.89 -8.86 3.25
N VAL A 101 -3.73 -9.88 4.11
CA VAL A 101 -3.34 -11.22 3.71
C VAL A 101 -4.51 -12.15 3.91
N VAL A 102 -4.90 -12.86 2.84
CA VAL A 102 -6.01 -13.80 2.84
C VAL A 102 -5.52 -15.17 2.40
N GLN A 103 -5.97 -16.23 3.06
CA GLN A 103 -5.70 -17.61 2.68
C GLN A 103 -6.98 -18.45 2.84
N GLN A 104 -7.40 -19.10 1.78
CA GLN A 104 -8.60 -19.97 1.79
C GLN A 104 -9.86 -19.23 2.30
N GLY A 105 -10.04 -17.98 1.87
CA GLY A 105 -11.15 -17.11 2.30
C GLY A 105 -11.01 -16.51 3.70
N ILE A 106 -9.99 -16.93 4.48
CA ILE A 106 -9.74 -16.43 5.83
C ILE A 106 -8.72 -15.28 5.80
N VAL A 107 -9.07 -14.17 6.43
CA VAL A 107 -8.16 -13.03 6.62
C VAL A 107 -7.14 -13.41 7.70
N LEU A 108 -5.89 -13.55 7.33
CA LEU A 108 -4.80 -13.85 8.27
C LEU A 108 -4.31 -12.59 8.97
N ALA A 109 -4.22 -11.49 8.23
CA ALA A 109 -3.74 -10.23 8.75
C ALA A 109 -4.29 -9.05 7.93
N VAL A 110 -4.39 -7.91 8.58
CA VAL A 110 -4.64 -6.61 7.95
C VAL A 110 -3.52 -5.67 8.36
N GLU A 111 -3.15 -4.77 7.45
CA GLU A 111 -2.18 -3.72 7.72
C GLU A 111 -2.80 -2.64 8.60
N ALA A 112 -2.07 -2.20 9.60
CA ALA A 112 -2.38 -1.05 10.42
C ALA A 112 -1.12 -0.17 10.56
N ILE A 113 -0.91 0.45 11.70
CA ILE A 113 0.21 1.36 11.96
C ILE A 113 1.60 0.70 11.81
N GLU A 114 1.66 -0.62 11.92
CA GLU A 114 2.91 -1.37 11.80
C GLU A 114 3.48 -1.42 10.38
N GLY A 115 2.64 -1.19 9.36
CA GLY A 115 3.03 -1.25 7.95
C GLY A 115 3.10 -2.67 7.38
N THR A 116 3.28 -2.76 6.05
CA THR A 116 3.21 -4.03 5.29
C THR A 116 4.26 -5.04 5.74
N ASP A 117 5.50 -4.61 5.98
CA ASP A 117 6.61 -5.52 6.29
C ASP A 117 6.40 -6.22 7.63
N ALA A 118 6.00 -5.49 8.67
CA ALA A 118 5.73 -6.08 9.98
C ALA A 118 4.45 -6.95 9.94
N MET A 119 3.45 -6.57 9.15
CA MET A 119 2.28 -7.42 8.89
C MET A 119 2.69 -8.75 8.25
N LEU A 120 3.52 -8.74 7.21
CA LEU A 120 4.01 -9.95 6.55
C LEU A 120 4.83 -10.82 7.51
N ALA A 121 5.69 -10.21 8.34
CA ALA A 121 6.49 -10.95 9.31
C ALA A 121 5.63 -11.76 10.30
N ARG A 122 4.52 -11.20 10.78
CA ARG A 122 3.61 -11.92 11.68
C ARG A 122 2.75 -12.96 10.98
N CYS A 123 2.51 -12.83 9.65
CA CYS A 123 1.74 -13.81 8.88
C CYS A 123 2.38 -15.20 8.84
N LYS A 124 3.72 -15.27 8.96
CA LYS A 124 4.43 -16.56 9.00
C LYS A 124 3.87 -17.52 10.07
N GLY A 125 3.50 -16.98 11.24
CA GLY A 125 2.95 -17.76 12.35
C GLY A 125 1.44 -17.99 12.26
N LEU A 126 0.74 -17.33 11.35
CA LEU A 126 -0.71 -17.40 11.19
C LEU A 126 -1.14 -18.27 10.00
N LYS A 127 -0.15 -18.73 9.22
CA LYS A 127 -0.42 -19.49 8.02
C LYS A 127 -1.10 -20.83 8.35
N ARG A 128 -2.14 -21.15 7.56
CA ARG A 128 -2.91 -22.38 7.67
C ARG A 128 -2.27 -23.47 6.82
N ASP A 129 -2.58 -24.73 7.13
CA ASP A 129 -2.21 -25.87 6.33
C ASP A 129 -2.79 -25.77 4.91
N GLY A 130 -2.10 -26.38 3.95
CA GLY A 130 -2.39 -26.21 2.52
C GLY A 130 -1.65 -25.03 1.92
N GLY A 131 -1.56 -25.00 0.62
CA GLY A 131 -0.90 -23.94 -0.14
C GLY A 131 -1.68 -22.62 -0.13
N GLY A 132 -1.20 -21.66 -0.90
CA GLY A 132 -1.91 -20.42 -1.17
C GLY A 132 -1.62 -19.31 -0.17
N GLY A 133 -2.54 -18.37 -0.12
CA GLY A 133 -2.46 -17.11 0.62
C GLY A 133 -1.89 -16.00 -0.24
N VAL A 134 -2.61 -14.89 -0.27
CA VAL A 134 -2.29 -13.75 -1.14
C VAL A 134 -2.23 -12.49 -0.31
N LEU A 135 -1.17 -11.71 -0.51
CA LEU A 135 -1.12 -10.31 -0.11
C LEU A 135 -1.92 -9.50 -1.12
N VAL A 136 -2.95 -8.80 -0.68
CA VAL A 136 -3.71 -7.84 -1.50
C VAL A 136 -3.41 -6.43 -1.01
N LYS A 137 -3.00 -5.54 -1.93
CA LYS A 137 -2.68 -4.15 -1.61
C LYS A 137 -3.37 -3.21 -2.61
N CYS A 138 -4.23 -2.32 -2.08
CA CYS A 138 -4.99 -1.37 -2.90
C CYS A 138 -4.83 0.06 -2.35
N CYS A 139 -4.99 1.04 -3.23
CA CYS A 139 -5.04 2.44 -2.85
C CYS A 139 -6.29 2.71 -2.00
N LYS A 140 -6.21 3.53 -0.98
CA LYS A 140 -7.37 3.96 -0.20
C LYS A 140 -8.30 4.80 -1.05
N ARG A 141 -9.61 4.69 -0.84
CA ARG A 141 -10.60 5.55 -1.51
C ARG A 141 -10.42 7.00 -1.07
N GLY A 142 -10.37 7.92 -2.04
CA GLY A 142 -10.22 9.35 -1.78
C GLY A 142 -8.79 9.81 -1.48
N GLN A 143 -7.83 8.90 -1.39
CA GLN A 143 -6.43 9.22 -1.18
C GLN A 143 -5.84 10.03 -2.34
N ASP A 144 -5.11 11.10 -2.04
CA ASP A 144 -4.39 11.84 -3.06
C ASP A 144 -3.16 11.06 -3.54
N LYS A 145 -3.29 10.45 -4.72
CA LYS A 145 -2.25 9.61 -5.33
C LYS A 145 -0.92 10.34 -5.58
N ARG A 146 -0.93 11.67 -5.52
CA ARG A 146 0.31 12.47 -5.69
C ARG A 146 1.23 12.35 -4.48
N ILE A 147 0.68 12.05 -3.31
CA ILE A 147 1.43 12.03 -2.04
C ILE A 147 1.66 10.63 -1.50
N ASP A 148 0.60 9.85 -1.50
CA ASP A 148 0.63 8.53 -0.88
C ASP A 148 -0.02 7.50 -1.80
N MET A 149 0.82 6.65 -2.36
CA MET A 149 0.41 5.50 -3.17
C MET A 149 0.93 4.22 -2.53
N PRO A 150 0.11 3.17 -2.49
CA PRO A 150 0.62 1.85 -2.17
C PRO A 150 1.88 1.56 -2.99
N THR A 151 2.86 0.99 -2.34
CA THR A 151 4.13 0.67 -3.00
C THR A 151 4.52 -0.76 -2.66
N ILE A 152 5.02 -1.50 -3.64
CA ILE A 152 5.71 -2.77 -3.46
C ILE A 152 7.11 -2.69 -4.05
N GLY A 153 8.01 -3.51 -3.53
CA GLY A 153 9.39 -3.62 -4.00
C GLY A 153 9.96 -4.99 -3.66
N PRO A 154 11.27 -5.20 -3.87
CA PRO A 154 11.93 -6.46 -3.55
C PRO A 154 11.69 -6.93 -2.11
N HIS A 155 11.72 -6.03 -1.13
CA HIS A 155 11.44 -6.37 0.28
C HIS A 155 10.02 -6.89 0.51
N THR A 156 9.03 -6.36 -0.22
CA THR A 156 7.66 -6.89 -0.14
C THR A 156 7.60 -8.33 -0.65
N VAL A 157 8.31 -8.62 -1.74
CA VAL A 157 8.40 -9.98 -2.28
C VAL A 157 9.11 -10.91 -1.30
N GLU A 158 10.26 -10.51 -0.74
CA GLU A 158 11.00 -11.26 0.28
C GLU A 158 10.13 -11.56 1.51
N GLY A 159 9.36 -10.56 1.96
CA GLY A 159 8.40 -10.71 3.06
C GLY A 159 7.30 -11.72 2.73
N ALA A 160 6.73 -11.67 1.53
CA ALA A 160 5.71 -12.61 1.07
C ALA A 160 6.26 -14.04 0.95
N VAL A 161 7.49 -14.21 0.44
CA VAL A 161 8.20 -15.50 0.40
C VAL A 161 8.43 -16.04 1.80
N THR A 162 8.91 -15.22 2.73
CA THR A 162 9.15 -15.59 4.12
C THR A 162 7.84 -16.00 4.82
N ALA A 163 6.74 -15.32 4.50
CA ALA A 163 5.40 -15.66 4.96
C ALA A 163 4.81 -16.87 4.20
N ARG A 164 5.52 -17.44 3.21
CA ARG A 164 5.10 -18.58 2.37
C ARG A 164 3.78 -18.31 1.65
N LEU A 165 3.58 -17.09 1.16
CA LEU A 165 2.41 -16.76 0.36
C LEU A 165 2.56 -17.30 -1.07
N ALA A 166 1.44 -17.53 -1.76
CA ALA A 166 1.43 -17.89 -3.17
C ALA A 166 1.64 -16.69 -4.08
N GLY A 167 1.24 -15.50 -3.63
CA GLY A 167 1.37 -14.32 -4.46
C GLY A 167 1.02 -13.00 -3.81
N ILE A 168 1.16 -11.97 -4.64
CA ILE A 168 0.87 -10.57 -4.35
C ILE A 168 -0.07 -10.05 -5.44
N ALA A 169 -1.19 -9.47 -5.05
CA ALA A 169 -2.10 -8.75 -5.92
C ALA A 169 -2.12 -7.27 -5.55
N VAL A 170 -1.90 -6.41 -6.53
CA VAL A 170 -1.86 -4.96 -6.34
C VAL A 170 -2.82 -4.25 -7.26
N GLU A 171 -3.41 -3.14 -6.82
CA GLU A 171 -4.29 -2.34 -7.67
C GLU A 171 -3.52 -1.73 -8.83
N ALA A 172 -3.90 -2.10 -10.06
CA ALA A 172 -3.31 -1.57 -11.28
C ALA A 172 -3.60 -0.08 -11.44
N GLY A 173 -2.61 0.69 -11.92
CA GLY A 173 -2.74 2.15 -12.07
C GLY A 173 -2.87 2.94 -10.77
N ALA A 174 -2.71 2.24 -9.61
CA ALA A 174 -2.83 2.86 -8.29
C ALA A 174 -1.81 2.31 -7.27
N THR A 175 -0.83 1.54 -7.72
CA THR A 175 0.26 1.00 -6.89
C THR A 175 1.58 1.22 -7.62
N LEU A 176 2.62 1.63 -6.90
CA LEU A 176 3.97 1.73 -7.43
C LEU A 176 4.71 0.40 -7.27
N VAL A 177 5.46 0.00 -8.31
CA VAL A 177 6.35 -1.16 -8.29
C VAL A 177 7.78 -0.65 -8.42
N LEU A 178 8.48 -0.58 -7.29
CA LEU A 178 9.87 -0.15 -7.27
C LEU A 178 10.80 -1.28 -7.67
N GLU A 179 11.88 -0.96 -8.37
CA GLU A 179 12.87 -1.94 -8.83
C GLU A 179 12.24 -3.13 -9.55
N GLN A 180 11.32 -2.86 -10.48
CA GLN A 180 10.45 -3.85 -11.11
C GLN A 180 11.20 -5.10 -11.60
N MET A 181 12.38 -4.95 -12.20
CA MET A 181 13.18 -6.10 -12.66
C MET A 181 13.56 -7.04 -11.51
N ARG A 182 13.91 -6.49 -10.33
CA ARG A 182 14.23 -7.30 -9.14
C ARG A 182 12.99 -7.94 -8.56
N VAL A 183 11.86 -7.22 -8.55
CA VAL A 183 10.56 -7.79 -8.14
C VAL A 183 10.22 -8.99 -8.99
N VAL A 184 10.33 -8.86 -10.32
CA VAL A 184 10.06 -9.95 -11.28
C VAL A 184 11.00 -11.13 -11.07
N GLN A 185 12.30 -10.86 -10.94
CA GLN A 185 13.29 -11.91 -10.71
C GLN A 185 13.02 -12.67 -9.41
N PHE A 186 12.90 -11.98 -8.28
CA PHE A 186 12.70 -12.61 -6.96
C PHE A 186 11.38 -13.39 -6.90
N ALA A 187 10.31 -12.85 -7.49
CA ALA A 187 9.02 -13.52 -7.55
C ALA A 187 9.10 -14.83 -8.38
N ASN A 188 9.74 -14.77 -9.55
CA ASN A 188 9.93 -15.96 -10.41
C ASN A 188 10.81 -17.02 -9.73
N ASP A 189 11.92 -16.62 -9.12
CA ASP A 189 12.85 -17.54 -8.43
C ASP A 189 12.16 -18.25 -7.25
N ALA A 190 11.23 -17.57 -6.60
CA ALA A 190 10.46 -18.11 -5.48
C ALA A 190 9.17 -18.85 -5.89
N GLY A 191 8.80 -18.82 -7.17
CA GLY A 191 7.52 -19.38 -7.65
C GLY A 191 6.30 -18.60 -7.17
N LEU A 192 6.47 -17.31 -6.80
CA LEU A 192 5.42 -16.42 -6.30
C LEU A 192 4.85 -15.61 -7.47
N PHE A 193 3.52 -15.47 -7.56
CA PHE A 193 2.95 -14.58 -8.56
C PHE A 193 2.87 -13.13 -8.06
N VAL A 194 2.99 -12.18 -8.99
CA VAL A 194 2.65 -10.78 -8.80
C VAL A 194 1.69 -10.37 -9.90
N VAL A 195 0.53 -9.83 -9.53
CA VAL A 195 -0.52 -9.49 -10.50
C VAL A 195 -1.10 -8.12 -10.20
N GLY A 196 -1.26 -7.31 -11.26
CA GLY A 196 -2.02 -6.07 -11.22
C GLY A 196 -3.50 -6.35 -11.48
N ILE A 197 -4.34 -5.96 -10.53
CA ILE A 197 -5.79 -6.23 -10.53
C ILE A 197 -6.60 -4.95 -10.70
N ASP A 198 -7.78 -5.07 -11.28
CA ASP A 198 -8.81 -4.04 -11.19
C ASP A 198 -9.52 -4.18 -9.84
N ALA A 199 -9.40 -3.17 -9.01
CA ALA A 199 -10.05 -3.11 -7.70
C ALA A 199 -11.20 -2.10 -7.65
N SER A 200 -11.73 -1.69 -8.80
CA SER A 200 -12.82 -0.70 -8.92
C SER A 200 -14.21 -1.25 -8.55
N VAL A 201 -14.29 -2.50 -8.09
CA VAL A 201 -15.55 -3.17 -7.71
C VAL A 201 -15.96 -2.83 -6.27
#